data_56bd980bd4eb9e383c247f31da03e35d
#
_entry.id   56bd980bd4eb9e383c247f31da03e35d
#
_cell.length_a   1.000
_cell.length_b   1.000
_cell.length_c   1.000
_cell.angle_alpha   90.00
_cell.angle_beta   90.00
_cell.angle_gamma   90.00
#
_symmetry.space_group_name_H-M   'P 1'
#
loop_
_entity.id
_entity.type
_entity.pdbx_description
1 polymer ?
#
loop_
_entity_poly.entity_id
_entity_poly.type
_entity_poly.pdbx_seq_one_letter_code
_entity_poly.pdbx_strand_id
1 'polypeptide(L)'
;AGMHQSTRKRWLASIGAVAAVATLATGGAVTAQAADTPVIKNADVAYPSFKGSDDPMKTAANNTTYNPAASYLQETFDNDVKNLAGTDTDHDFWIDKILTRTGAQPTGKGTNDKGSYSYEGSDGNNYLFTRGRAAYMYTHTPNRLGFVGNTAYWDETNRDGFTVTVNADGANQTLNEDASQRKQTPSYFTSLFQTGGKSLKIKEVKYITYNNVMVANLTMESTLDRDVTLTTASPFAAEGADGATELTGRVNVKNNLTTIYPRFSANNQDGSNWIVSGGKLTSTLSLKANEPQTVKIQLGLIANELPDSTKEYEARYTGDFKDAAASYKDSVTTYNKWWVDNAPYVDTPEDNIDKTVVYRWWLSRFNMLDANIPGNTFQYPTSIEGVLGYNNQIVLTSGMFMMDTKWFRNPEYSYGTWLCLLYTSD
;
A
#
# COMPACT_ATOMS: atom_id res chain seq x y z
N ALA A 1 0.70 -4.66 32.39
CA ALA A 1 1.68 -5.09 31.38
C ALA A 1 1.65 -6.61 31.14
N GLY A 2 1.21 -7.42 32.10
CA GLY A 2 1.20 -8.89 31.97
C GLY A 2 -0.05 -9.50 31.30
N MET A 3 -1.16 -8.81 31.26
CA MET A 3 -2.43 -9.33 30.69
C MET A 3 -2.49 -9.22 29.14
N HIS A 4 -1.81 -8.24 28.56
CA HIS A 4 -1.82 -8.05 27.10
C HIS A 4 -1.04 -9.14 26.32
N GLN A 5 0.01 -9.70 26.89
CA GLN A 5 0.77 -10.76 26.20
C GLN A 5 0.07 -12.12 26.21
N SER A 6 -0.74 -12.41 27.21
CA SER A 6 -1.47 -13.69 27.28
C SER A 6 -2.66 -13.72 26.32
N THR A 7 -3.28 -12.58 26.10
CA THR A 7 -4.39 -12.46 25.15
C THR A 7 -3.91 -12.55 23.70
N ARG A 8 -2.76 -11.93 23.38
CA ARG A 8 -2.14 -12.05 22.04
C ARG A 8 -1.89 -13.52 21.61
N LYS A 9 -1.43 -14.35 22.56
CA LYS A 9 -1.14 -15.77 22.24
C LYS A 9 -2.39 -16.61 21.97
N ARG A 10 -3.52 -16.23 22.52
CA ARG A 10 -4.78 -17.01 22.32
C ARG A 10 -5.47 -16.66 20.99
N TRP A 11 -5.38 -15.41 20.52
CA TRP A 11 -6.05 -14.97 19.31
C TRP A 11 -5.25 -15.27 18.03
N LEU A 12 -3.93 -15.33 18.11
CA LEU A 12 -3.10 -15.81 17.00
C LEU A 12 -3.35 -17.30 16.70
N ALA A 13 -3.87 -18.06 17.66
CA ALA A 13 -4.25 -19.44 17.46
C ALA A 13 -5.55 -19.60 16.64
N SER A 14 -6.44 -18.60 16.62
CA SER A 14 -7.75 -18.77 15.98
C SER A 14 -7.73 -18.61 14.45
N ILE A 15 -6.80 -17.84 13.87
CA ILE A 15 -6.64 -17.80 12.40
C ILE A 15 -5.71 -18.91 11.91
N GLY A 16 -4.70 -19.27 12.69
CA GLY A 16 -3.92 -20.49 12.45
C GLY A 16 -4.72 -21.78 12.68
N ALA A 17 -5.78 -21.73 13.52
CA ALA A 17 -6.60 -22.88 13.84
C ALA A 17 -7.53 -23.33 12.72
N VAL A 18 -7.95 -22.43 11.80
CA VAL A 18 -8.78 -22.85 10.66
C VAL A 18 -7.98 -23.75 9.69
N ALA A 19 -6.68 -23.49 9.54
CA ALA A 19 -5.81 -24.43 8.81
C ALA A 19 -5.37 -25.63 9.66
N ALA A 20 -5.34 -25.51 10.99
CA ALA A 20 -4.89 -26.56 11.91
C ALA A 20 -6.02 -27.46 12.41
N VAL A 21 -7.27 -27.00 12.46
CA VAL A 21 -8.43 -27.83 12.83
C VAL A 21 -8.71 -28.89 11.77
N ALA A 22 -8.38 -28.63 10.50
CA ALA A 22 -8.42 -29.66 9.47
C ALA A 22 -7.38 -30.79 9.65
N THR A 23 -6.35 -30.55 10.47
CA THR A 23 -5.26 -31.53 10.67
C THR A 23 -5.29 -32.24 12.02
N LEU A 24 -6.08 -31.79 12.99
CA LEU A 24 -6.16 -32.38 14.33
C LEU A 24 -7.41 -33.21 14.60
N ALA A 25 -8.34 -33.30 13.67
CA ALA A 25 -9.50 -34.18 13.75
C ALA A 25 -9.22 -35.54 13.12
N THR A 26 -8.14 -36.20 13.52
CA THR A 26 -7.87 -37.62 13.16
C THR A 26 -8.51 -38.55 14.15
N GLY A 27 -9.80 -38.65 14.10
CA GLY A 27 -10.60 -39.63 14.83
C GLY A 27 -11.87 -39.92 14.08
N GLY A 28 -11.77 -40.72 13.06
CA GLY A 28 -12.74 -41.65 12.53
C GLY A 28 -14.15 -41.23 12.11
N ALA A 29 -14.56 -39.98 12.12
CA ALA A 29 -15.90 -39.57 11.61
C ALA A 29 -15.99 -38.19 10.97
N VAL A 30 -14.92 -37.41 11.01
CA VAL A 30 -14.93 -36.00 10.55
C VAL A 30 -14.27 -35.82 9.18
N THR A 31 -13.64 -36.86 8.65
CA THR A 31 -12.93 -36.78 7.37
C THR A 31 -13.83 -36.66 6.13
N ALA A 32 -15.10 -37.05 6.24
CA ALA A 32 -16.05 -36.89 5.14
C ALA A 32 -16.60 -35.45 5.01
N GLN A 33 -16.66 -34.72 6.12
CA GLN A 33 -17.15 -33.33 6.09
C GLN A 33 -16.09 -32.32 5.67
N ALA A 34 -14.80 -32.62 5.89
CA ALA A 34 -13.72 -31.74 5.45
C ALA A 34 -13.48 -31.79 3.92
N ALA A 35 -13.93 -32.87 3.27
CA ALA A 35 -13.85 -33.00 1.81
C ALA A 35 -14.93 -32.21 1.07
N ASP A 36 -16.02 -31.86 1.73
CA ASP A 36 -17.15 -31.13 1.17
C ASP A 36 -17.15 -29.62 1.52
N THR A 37 -16.14 -29.14 2.22
CA THR A 37 -16.02 -27.70 2.44
C THR A 37 -15.70 -27.03 1.10
N PRO A 38 -16.62 -26.24 0.54
CA PRO A 38 -16.40 -25.65 -0.77
C PRO A 38 -15.18 -24.74 -0.71
N VAL A 39 -14.18 -25.03 -1.52
CA VAL A 39 -13.10 -24.08 -1.79
C VAL A 39 -13.73 -22.90 -2.51
N ILE A 40 -13.88 -21.79 -1.84
CA ILE A 40 -14.41 -20.57 -2.42
C ILE A 40 -13.37 -20.02 -3.38
N LYS A 41 -13.64 -20.11 -4.68
CA LYS A 41 -12.85 -19.44 -5.70
C LYS A 41 -13.57 -18.20 -6.15
N ASN A 42 -12.86 -17.09 -6.34
CA ASN A 42 -13.43 -15.81 -6.75
C ASN A 42 -14.39 -15.87 -7.95
N ALA A 43 -14.16 -16.79 -8.88
CA ALA A 43 -14.99 -16.95 -10.08
C ALA A 43 -16.24 -17.84 -9.86
N ASP A 44 -16.26 -18.66 -8.81
CA ASP A 44 -17.23 -19.73 -8.66
C ASP A 44 -18.27 -19.50 -7.56
N VAL A 45 -18.12 -18.39 -6.80
CA VAL A 45 -19.09 -18.12 -5.76
C VAL A 45 -20.33 -17.47 -6.36
N ALA A 46 -21.24 -18.35 -6.72
CA ALA A 46 -22.62 -17.93 -6.72
C ALA A 46 -22.98 -17.67 -5.25
N TYR A 47 -23.19 -16.42 -4.89
CA TYR A 47 -23.81 -16.10 -3.62
C TYR A 47 -25.07 -16.95 -3.49
N PRO A 48 -25.24 -17.79 -2.46
CA PRO A 48 -26.28 -18.82 -2.45
C PRO A 48 -27.70 -18.27 -2.60
N SER A 49 -27.90 -16.99 -2.31
CA SER A 49 -29.18 -16.29 -2.38
C SER A 49 -29.45 -15.57 -3.71
N PHE A 50 -28.45 -15.45 -4.60
CA PHE A 50 -28.56 -14.69 -5.83
C PHE A 50 -28.13 -15.52 -7.02
N LYS A 51 -29.08 -16.04 -7.80
CA LYS A 51 -28.80 -16.87 -8.97
C LYS A 51 -29.20 -16.14 -10.27
N GLY A 52 -28.30 -16.15 -11.24
CA GLY A 52 -28.60 -15.75 -12.62
C GLY A 52 -28.56 -14.24 -12.87
N SER A 53 -29.28 -13.84 -13.92
CA SER A 53 -29.38 -12.45 -14.39
C SER A 53 -30.10 -11.50 -13.42
N ASP A 54 -30.80 -12.06 -12.44
CA ASP A 54 -31.57 -11.33 -11.44
C ASP A 54 -30.75 -11.07 -10.18
N ASP A 55 -29.46 -11.36 -10.20
CA ASP A 55 -28.54 -11.01 -9.11
C ASP A 55 -28.53 -9.48 -8.95
N PRO A 56 -29.13 -8.93 -7.89
CA PRO A 56 -29.22 -7.49 -7.69
C PRO A 56 -27.84 -6.85 -7.56
N MET A 57 -26.82 -7.64 -7.20
CA MET A 57 -25.45 -7.16 -7.06
C MET A 57 -24.81 -6.98 -8.43
N LYS A 58 -25.01 -7.91 -9.37
CA LYS A 58 -24.57 -7.74 -10.76
C LYS A 58 -25.33 -6.62 -11.46
N THR A 59 -26.62 -6.53 -11.23
CA THR A 59 -27.46 -5.48 -11.79
C THR A 59 -27.05 -4.11 -11.26
N ALA A 60 -26.82 -3.98 -9.97
CA ALA A 60 -26.37 -2.73 -9.35
C ALA A 60 -24.96 -2.33 -9.83
N ALA A 61 -24.03 -3.26 -9.90
CA ALA A 61 -22.67 -3.02 -10.38
C ALA A 61 -22.60 -2.57 -11.84
N ASN A 62 -23.53 -3.06 -12.68
CA ASN A 62 -23.57 -2.76 -14.11
C ASN A 62 -24.55 -1.63 -14.48
N ASN A 63 -25.38 -1.17 -13.55
CA ASN A 63 -26.42 -0.22 -13.84
C ASN A 63 -25.95 1.23 -13.63
N THR A 64 -25.32 1.78 -14.67
CA THR A 64 -24.88 3.18 -14.69
C THR A 64 -26.02 4.20 -14.63
N THR A 65 -27.27 3.79 -14.87
CA THR A 65 -28.43 4.70 -14.84
C THR A 65 -28.85 5.10 -13.42
N TYR A 66 -28.50 4.31 -12.40
CA TYR A 66 -28.81 4.63 -11.01
C TYR A 66 -27.84 5.60 -10.34
N ASN A 67 -26.74 5.93 -10.98
CA ASN A 67 -25.78 6.86 -10.41
C ASN A 67 -25.28 7.85 -11.47
N PRO A 68 -26.03 8.93 -11.73
CA PRO A 68 -25.58 9.98 -12.64
C PRO A 68 -24.26 10.62 -12.22
N ALA A 69 -23.92 10.58 -10.93
CA ALA A 69 -22.63 11.02 -10.43
C ALA A 69 -21.46 10.13 -10.88
N ALA A 70 -21.71 8.88 -11.28
CA ALA A 70 -20.69 8.01 -11.84
C ALA A 70 -20.11 8.56 -13.16
N SER A 71 -20.96 9.14 -14.01
CA SER A 71 -20.50 9.78 -15.25
C SER A 71 -19.68 11.03 -14.96
N TYR A 72 -20.05 11.82 -13.96
CA TYR A 72 -19.29 12.99 -13.53
C TYR A 72 -17.90 12.60 -13.01
N LEU A 73 -17.81 11.61 -12.12
CA LEU A 73 -16.54 11.13 -11.62
C LEU A 73 -15.66 10.53 -12.73
N GLN A 74 -16.26 9.80 -13.66
CA GLN A 74 -15.53 9.23 -14.79
C GLN A 74 -15.00 10.35 -15.69
N GLU A 75 -15.80 11.35 -16.04
CA GLU A 75 -15.38 12.48 -16.85
C GLU A 75 -14.25 13.28 -16.16
N THR A 76 -14.40 13.54 -14.87
CA THR A 76 -13.36 14.21 -14.08
C THR A 76 -12.07 13.41 -14.08
N PHE A 77 -12.17 12.10 -13.86
CA PHE A 77 -11.02 11.20 -13.87
C PHE A 77 -10.32 11.19 -15.24
N ASP A 78 -11.08 11.07 -16.34
CA ASP A 78 -10.52 11.06 -17.68
C ASP A 78 -9.77 12.37 -18.00
N ASN A 79 -10.30 13.49 -17.57
CA ASN A 79 -9.65 14.80 -17.68
C ASN A 79 -8.37 14.87 -16.82
N ASP A 80 -8.42 14.36 -15.59
CA ASP A 80 -7.26 14.32 -14.69
C ASP A 80 -6.14 13.43 -15.28
N VAL A 81 -6.47 12.25 -15.82
CA VAL A 81 -5.50 11.37 -16.50
C VAL A 81 -4.86 12.05 -17.70
N LYS A 82 -5.67 12.76 -18.50
CA LYS A 82 -5.19 13.47 -19.68
C LYS A 82 -4.22 14.59 -19.34
N ASN A 83 -4.45 15.27 -18.22
CA ASN A 83 -3.66 16.43 -17.82
C ASN A 83 -2.46 16.05 -16.93
N LEU A 84 -2.41 14.83 -16.40
CA LEU A 84 -1.31 14.38 -15.56
C LEU A 84 -0.02 14.19 -16.38
N ALA A 85 1.03 14.91 -16.04
CA ALA A 85 2.33 14.88 -16.71
C ALA A 85 3.46 14.53 -15.73
N GLY A 86 4.37 13.66 -16.17
CA GLY A 86 5.56 13.30 -15.38
C GLY A 86 5.22 12.78 -13.99
N THR A 87 5.95 13.26 -12.99
CA THR A 87 5.68 13.04 -11.55
C THR A 87 5.02 14.28 -10.95
N ASP A 88 3.96 14.75 -11.60
CA ASP A 88 3.25 15.97 -11.19
C ASP A 88 2.51 15.75 -9.88
N THR A 89 3.06 16.31 -8.81
CA THR A 89 2.48 16.24 -7.46
C THR A 89 1.63 17.45 -7.11
N ASP A 90 1.44 18.38 -8.02
CA ASP A 90 0.54 19.52 -7.89
C ASP A 90 -0.82 19.22 -8.51
N HIS A 91 -0.91 18.14 -9.30
CA HIS A 91 -2.14 17.63 -9.87
C HIS A 91 -2.69 16.48 -9.01
N ASP A 92 -3.86 16.68 -8.43
CA ASP A 92 -4.53 15.67 -7.62
C ASP A 92 -5.84 15.21 -8.26
N PHE A 93 -6.06 13.89 -8.22
CA PHE A 93 -7.35 13.30 -8.53
C PHE A 93 -8.37 13.60 -7.43
N TRP A 94 -9.65 13.37 -7.71
CA TRP A 94 -10.74 13.68 -6.79
C TRP A 94 -10.50 13.20 -5.35
N ILE A 95 -10.16 11.92 -5.18
CA ILE A 95 -9.94 11.35 -3.84
C ILE A 95 -8.70 11.97 -3.17
N ASP A 96 -7.66 12.27 -3.95
CA ASP A 96 -6.46 12.90 -3.42
C ASP A 96 -6.76 14.33 -2.98
N LYS A 97 -7.48 15.13 -3.79
CA LYS A 97 -7.86 16.51 -3.43
C LYS A 97 -8.60 16.58 -2.11
N ILE A 98 -9.61 15.72 -1.92
CA ILE A 98 -10.48 15.79 -0.74
C ILE A 98 -9.77 15.36 0.55
N LEU A 99 -8.76 14.47 0.44
CA LEU A 99 -8.02 13.92 1.58
C LEU A 99 -6.57 14.39 1.67
N THR A 100 -6.15 15.32 0.84
CA THR A 100 -4.78 15.85 0.89
C THR A 100 -4.47 16.52 2.24
N ARG A 101 -3.30 16.21 2.74
CA ARG A 101 -2.72 16.77 3.93
C ARG A 101 -1.34 17.37 3.60
N THR A 102 -1.11 18.62 3.95
CA THR A 102 0.11 19.34 3.61
C THR A 102 0.80 19.90 4.84
N GLY A 103 2.11 20.10 4.73
CA GLY A 103 2.93 20.71 5.76
C GLY A 103 3.24 19.80 6.95
N ALA A 104 3.92 20.39 7.93
CA ALA A 104 4.17 19.75 9.21
C ALA A 104 2.85 19.57 9.96
N GLN A 105 2.62 18.36 10.44
CA GLN A 105 1.45 18.09 11.28
C GLN A 105 1.81 18.28 12.73
N PRO A 106 0.88 18.78 13.56
CA PRO A 106 1.09 18.82 14.99
C PRO A 106 1.43 17.42 15.52
N THR A 107 2.38 17.36 16.41
CA THR A 107 2.75 16.14 17.13
C THR A 107 2.18 16.24 18.53
N GLY A 108 1.57 15.16 19.02
CA GLY A 108 1.08 15.07 20.38
C GLY A 108 -0.22 14.31 20.53
N LYS A 109 -0.35 13.63 21.66
CA LYS A 109 -1.57 12.92 22.02
C LYS A 109 -2.74 13.92 22.16
N GLY A 110 -3.85 13.61 21.52
CA GLY A 110 -5.10 14.36 21.70
C GLY A 110 -5.15 15.69 20.96
N THR A 111 -4.22 16.00 20.10
CA THR A 111 -4.42 17.06 19.12
C THR A 111 -5.35 16.51 18.05
N ASN A 112 -6.62 16.85 18.15
CA ASN A 112 -7.56 16.68 17.06
C ASN A 112 -7.10 17.60 15.93
N ASP A 113 -6.17 17.09 15.12
CA ASP A 113 -5.71 17.76 13.95
C ASP A 113 -6.87 17.91 12.99
N LYS A 114 -7.38 19.11 12.94
CA LYS A 114 -8.45 19.44 12.04
C LYS A 114 -8.05 19.08 10.62
N GLY A 115 -8.66 18.03 10.12
CA GLY A 115 -8.41 17.55 8.78
C GLY A 115 -7.25 16.57 8.62
N SER A 116 -6.66 16.07 9.70
CA SER A 116 -5.68 15.01 9.68
C SER A 116 -6.35 13.65 9.53
N TYR A 117 -5.81 12.81 8.68
CA TYR A 117 -6.14 11.38 8.59
C TYR A 117 -4.90 10.53 8.93
N SER A 118 -4.14 10.96 9.90
CA SER A 118 -3.12 10.15 10.50
C SER A 118 -3.75 9.28 11.58
N TYR A 119 -3.23 8.08 11.71
CA TYR A 119 -3.62 7.22 12.81
C TYR A 119 -2.95 7.69 14.10
N GLU A 120 -3.74 7.97 15.14
CA GLU A 120 -3.22 8.26 16.46
C GLU A 120 -2.97 6.95 17.20
N GLY A 121 -1.73 6.51 17.24
CA GLY A 121 -1.28 5.45 18.15
C GLY A 121 -0.97 5.99 19.54
N SER A 122 -0.54 5.10 20.44
CA SER A 122 -0.06 5.48 21.79
C SER A 122 1.11 6.46 21.77
N ASP A 123 1.82 6.56 20.66
CA ASP A 123 3.09 7.27 20.50
C ASP A 123 2.99 8.54 19.65
N GLY A 124 1.78 8.97 19.29
CA GLY A 124 1.54 10.14 18.47
C GLY A 124 1.06 9.82 17.06
N ASN A 125 1.12 10.79 16.17
CA ASN A 125 0.59 10.67 14.82
C ASN A 125 1.42 9.73 13.94
N ASN A 126 0.76 8.73 13.35
CA ASN A 126 1.34 7.88 12.32
C ASN A 126 0.99 8.40 10.93
N TYR A 127 1.93 8.26 10.03
CA TYR A 127 1.74 8.50 8.61
C TYR A 127 1.52 7.16 7.92
N LEU A 128 0.35 6.99 7.34
CA LEU A 128 -0.02 5.83 6.55
C LEU A 128 0.32 6.09 5.08
N PHE A 129 0.91 5.11 4.43
CA PHE A 129 1.18 5.17 3.00
C PHE A 129 0.09 4.41 2.23
N THR A 130 -0.02 4.67 0.93
CA THR A 130 -0.89 3.92 0.04
C THR A 130 -0.66 2.43 0.22
N ARG A 131 -1.75 1.68 0.27
CA ARG A 131 -1.70 0.25 0.50
C ARG A 131 -1.78 -0.54 -0.79
N GLY A 132 -0.91 -1.56 -0.93
CA GLY A 132 -1.08 -2.64 -1.89
C GLY A 132 -2.14 -3.67 -1.45
N ARG A 133 -2.23 -4.79 -2.15
CA ARG A 133 -3.15 -5.88 -1.77
C ARG A 133 -2.90 -6.40 -0.36
N ALA A 134 -1.64 -6.57 0.00
CA ALA A 134 -1.21 -7.07 1.29
C ALA A 134 -0.14 -6.20 1.95
N ALA A 135 0.67 -5.50 1.15
CA ALA A 135 1.73 -4.63 1.63
C ALA A 135 1.20 -3.25 2.01
N TYR A 136 1.66 -2.76 3.13
CA TYR A 136 1.42 -1.40 3.60
C TYR A 136 2.56 -0.94 4.49
N MET A 137 2.58 0.33 4.81
CA MET A 137 3.57 0.90 5.71
C MET A 137 2.98 2.04 6.52
N TYR A 138 3.45 2.17 7.74
CA TYR A 138 3.24 3.36 8.54
C TYR A 138 4.56 3.81 9.19
N THR A 139 4.65 5.10 9.52
CA THR A 139 5.84 5.68 10.14
C THR A 139 5.51 6.83 11.06
N HIS A 140 6.29 6.96 12.13
CA HIS A 140 6.34 8.15 12.99
C HIS A 140 7.39 9.16 12.50
N THR A 141 8.29 8.74 11.62
CA THR A 141 9.44 9.53 11.17
C THR A 141 9.45 9.67 9.65
N PRO A 142 8.49 10.41 9.08
CA PRO A 142 8.41 10.60 7.64
C PRO A 142 9.55 11.46 7.06
N ASN A 143 10.36 12.06 7.92
CA ASN A 143 11.47 12.95 7.60
C ASN A 143 12.77 12.22 7.25
N ARG A 144 12.68 11.03 6.65
CA ARG A 144 13.84 10.24 6.19
C ARG A 144 13.61 9.73 4.78
N LEU A 145 14.67 9.74 3.96
CA LEU A 145 14.63 9.20 2.61
C LEU A 145 14.39 7.68 2.62
N GLY A 146 13.61 7.23 1.66
CA GLY A 146 13.20 5.84 1.52
C GLY A 146 11.94 5.52 2.29
N PHE A 147 11.65 4.24 2.43
CA PHE A 147 10.52 3.73 3.21
C PHE A 147 10.99 3.33 4.60
N VAL A 148 11.11 4.33 5.47
CA VAL A 148 11.61 4.18 6.83
C VAL A 148 10.43 4.17 7.80
N GLY A 149 10.24 3.06 8.52
CA GLY A 149 9.14 2.85 9.44
C GLY A 149 8.78 1.38 9.57
N ASN A 150 7.52 1.08 9.84
CA ASN A 150 7.07 -0.29 9.95
C ASN A 150 6.40 -0.73 8.65
N THR A 151 7.09 -1.58 7.90
CA THR A 151 6.58 -2.23 6.71
C THR A 151 5.85 -3.51 7.10
N ALA A 152 4.68 -3.71 6.52
CA ALA A 152 3.88 -4.90 6.73
C ALA A 152 3.57 -5.58 5.40
N TYR A 153 3.51 -6.89 5.45
CA TYR A 153 2.89 -7.72 4.44
C TYR A 153 1.92 -8.65 5.16
N TRP A 154 0.63 -8.40 5.03
CA TRP A 154 -0.43 -8.98 5.86
C TRP A 154 -0.30 -8.57 7.33
N ASP A 155 0.82 -8.88 7.97
CA ASP A 155 1.12 -8.54 9.35
C ASP A 155 2.38 -7.67 9.46
N GLU A 156 2.53 -7.00 10.58
CA GLU A 156 3.66 -6.12 10.85
C GLU A 156 4.98 -6.91 10.94
N THR A 157 6.04 -6.34 10.38
CA THR A 157 7.37 -6.95 10.42
C THR A 157 8.35 -6.20 11.31
N ASN A 158 8.01 -4.99 11.74
CA ASN A 158 8.88 -4.07 12.47
C ASN A 158 10.21 -3.78 11.73
N ARG A 159 10.15 -3.71 10.40
CA ARG A 159 11.30 -3.44 9.54
C ARG A 159 11.03 -2.26 8.63
N ASP A 160 12.08 -1.50 8.34
CA ASP A 160 12.05 -0.53 7.25
C ASP A 160 11.81 -1.26 5.91
N GLY A 161 11.15 -0.61 4.97
CA GLY A 161 11.11 -1.11 3.59
C GLY A 161 12.50 -1.03 2.97
N PHE A 162 13.03 0.18 2.88
CA PHE A 162 14.42 0.45 2.49
C PHE A 162 14.87 1.84 2.94
N THR A 163 16.17 2.00 3.09
CA THR A 163 16.82 3.27 3.44
C THR A 163 17.65 3.78 2.27
N VAL A 164 17.89 5.08 2.21
CA VAL A 164 18.75 5.71 1.21
C VAL A 164 19.77 6.59 1.92
N THR A 165 21.03 6.43 1.56
CA THR A 165 22.11 7.31 1.97
C THR A 165 22.71 8.03 0.77
N VAL A 166 23.12 9.27 0.99
CA VAL A 166 23.62 10.17 -0.04
C VAL A 166 25.03 10.58 0.32
N ASN A 167 25.98 10.31 -0.58
CA ASN A 167 27.35 10.76 -0.46
C ASN A 167 27.64 11.78 -1.56
N ALA A 168 28.17 12.92 -1.20
CA ALA A 168 28.64 13.94 -2.13
C ALA A 168 29.90 14.57 -1.58
N ASP A 169 30.81 14.97 -2.47
CA ASP A 169 32.07 15.60 -2.09
C ASP A 169 32.90 14.74 -1.11
N GLY A 170 32.83 13.41 -1.25
CA GLY A 170 33.56 12.44 -0.45
C GLY A 170 33.01 12.18 0.96
N ALA A 171 31.84 12.73 1.32
CA ALA A 171 31.23 12.55 2.62
C ALA A 171 29.74 12.23 2.54
N ASN A 172 29.25 11.45 3.51
CA ASN A 172 27.82 11.25 3.69
C ASN A 172 27.17 12.58 4.06
N GLN A 173 26.10 12.92 3.36
CA GLN A 173 25.37 14.16 3.56
C GLN A 173 24.30 14.01 4.64
N THR A 174 24.22 14.99 5.51
CA THR A 174 23.05 15.16 6.38
C THR A 174 21.98 15.90 5.58
N LEU A 175 20.84 15.25 5.39
CA LEU A 175 19.71 15.82 4.71
C LEU A 175 18.63 16.19 5.72
N ASN A 176 18.13 17.42 5.63
CA ASN A 176 17.03 17.90 6.44
C ASN A 176 15.79 18.00 5.56
N GLU A 177 14.69 17.46 6.07
CA GLU A 177 13.40 17.64 5.40
C GLU A 177 12.89 19.08 5.58
N ASP A 178 12.40 19.66 4.51
CA ASP A 178 11.55 20.84 4.59
C ASP A 178 10.10 20.38 4.83
N ALA A 179 9.71 20.32 6.10
CA ALA A 179 8.39 19.83 6.48
C ALA A 179 7.23 20.68 5.93
N SER A 180 7.48 21.93 5.52
CA SER A 180 6.47 22.78 4.87
C SER A 180 6.09 22.27 3.47
N GLN A 181 6.98 21.51 2.84
CA GLN A 181 6.80 20.92 1.51
C GLN A 181 6.28 19.46 1.57
N ARG A 182 6.03 18.94 2.76
CA ARG A 182 5.47 17.62 2.93
C ARG A 182 4.03 17.58 2.46
N LYS A 183 3.70 16.57 1.65
CA LYS A 183 2.33 16.34 1.20
C LYS A 183 2.01 14.86 1.29
N GLN A 184 0.88 14.54 1.89
CA GLN A 184 0.34 13.20 1.96
C GLN A 184 -1.02 13.17 1.27
N THR A 185 -1.18 12.24 0.35
CA THR A 185 -2.46 11.94 -0.31
C THR A 185 -2.78 10.45 -0.14
N PRO A 186 -3.99 10.00 -0.41
CA PRO A 186 -4.30 8.59 -0.46
C PRO A 186 -3.45 7.78 -1.44
N SER A 187 -2.99 8.37 -2.54
CA SER A 187 -2.28 7.63 -3.60
C SER A 187 -0.77 7.82 -3.60
N TYR A 188 -0.24 8.84 -2.94
CA TYR A 188 1.21 9.08 -2.87
C TYR A 188 1.60 9.96 -1.68
N PHE A 189 2.89 9.95 -1.37
CA PHE A 189 3.50 10.80 -0.35
C PHE A 189 4.72 11.52 -0.95
N THR A 190 4.89 12.82 -0.66
CA THR A 190 6.02 13.60 -1.16
C THR A 190 6.68 14.40 -0.05
N SER A 191 8.01 14.49 -0.12
CA SER A 191 8.86 15.28 0.77
C SER A 191 9.98 15.93 -0.01
N LEU A 192 10.46 17.05 0.49
CA LEU A 192 11.66 17.73 0.00
C LEU A 192 12.76 17.64 1.06
N PHE A 193 13.89 17.10 0.69
CA PHE A 193 15.09 17.02 1.53
C PHE A 193 16.19 17.92 0.96
N GLN A 194 17.01 18.48 1.84
CA GLN A 194 18.09 19.36 1.41
C GLN A 194 19.27 19.35 2.38
N THR A 195 20.46 19.60 1.86
CA THR A 195 21.67 19.85 2.67
C THR A 195 21.54 21.18 3.40
N GLY A 196 22.34 21.38 4.46
CA GLY A 196 22.30 22.60 5.27
C GLY A 196 22.52 23.88 4.46
N GLY A 197 23.40 23.86 3.47
CA GLY A 197 23.63 24.96 2.51
C GLY A 197 22.66 25.01 1.33
N LYS A 198 21.69 24.11 1.28
CA LYS A 198 20.70 23.95 0.18
C LYS A 198 21.34 23.77 -1.20
N SER A 199 22.60 23.35 -1.26
CA SER A 199 23.32 23.12 -2.51
C SER A 199 22.91 21.83 -3.22
N LEU A 200 22.31 20.87 -2.47
CA LEU A 200 21.69 19.67 -2.99
C LEU A 200 20.29 19.54 -2.41
N LYS A 201 19.31 19.39 -3.29
CA LYS A 201 17.92 19.15 -2.97
C LYS A 201 17.48 17.82 -3.55
N ILE A 202 16.64 17.10 -2.83
CA ILE A 202 16.05 15.82 -3.26
C ILE A 202 14.56 15.87 -2.99
N LYS A 203 13.77 15.91 -4.06
CA LYS A 203 12.32 15.70 -3.98
C LYS A 203 12.05 14.20 -4.03
N GLU A 204 11.43 13.66 -3.01
CA GLU A 204 11.02 12.26 -2.96
C GLU A 204 9.52 12.14 -3.17
N VAL A 205 9.11 11.23 -4.08
CA VAL A 205 7.72 10.84 -4.29
C VAL A 205 7.62 9.35 -4.03
N LYS A 206 6.80 8.95 -3.04
CA LYS A 206 6.63 7.56 -2.60
C LYS A 206 5.21 7.08 -2.79
N TYR A 207 5.06 5.84 -3.21
CA TYR A 207 3.78 5.16 -3.32
C TYR A 207 3.96 3.65 -3.25
N ILE A 208 2.88 2.94 -2.94
CA ILE A 208 2.82 1.47 -2.96
C ILE A 208 1.78 1.08 -3.99
N THR A 209 2.19 0.30 -4.98
CA THR A 209 1.27 -0.19 -6.01
C THR A 209 0.34 -1.26 -5.46
N TYR A 210 -0.79 -1.49 -6.12
CA TYR A 210 -1.72 -2.55 -5.72
C TYR A 210 -1.04 -3.93 -5.66
N ASN A 211 -0.06 -4.18 -6.52
CA ASN A 211 0.70 -5.44 -6.57
C ASN A 211 1.90 -5.46 -5.62
N ASN A 212 1.84 -4.72 -4.53
CA ASN A 212 2.81 -4.77 -3.44
C ASN A 212 4.23 -4.31 -3.81
N VAL A 213 4.36 -3.37 -4.74
CA VAL A 213 5.65 -2.74 -5.06
C VAL A 213 5.74 -1.38 -4.39
N MET A 214 6.72 -1.22 -3.51
CA MET A 214 7.04 0.05 -2.84
C MET A 214 8.01 0.81 -3.72
N VAL A 215 7.62 2.00 -4.18
CA VAL A 215 8.40 2.82 -5.11
C VAL A 215 8.73 4.17 -4.51
N ALA A 216 9.98 4.59 -4.60
CA ALA A 216 10.42 5.95 -4.34
C ALA A 216 11.10 6.52 -5.58
N ASN A 217 10.60 7.64 -6.08
CA ASN A 217 11.22 8.44 -7.10
C ASN A 217 11.96 9.59 -6.44
N LEU A 218 13.26 9.70 -6.67
CA LEU A 218 14.10 10.75 -6.12
C LEU A 218 14.54 11.67 -7.26
N THR A 219 14.06 12.92 -7.26
CA THR A 219 14.53 13.95 -8.19
C THR A 219 15.55 14.83 -7.47
N MET A 220 16.79 14.74 -7.91
CA MET A 220 17.91 15.46 -7.34
C MET A 220 18.27 16.68 -8.17
N GLU A 221 18.49 17.79 -7.51
CA GLU A 221 18.96 19.04 -8.09
C GLU A 221 20.12 19.58 -7.27
N SER A 222 21.23 19.88 -7.95
CA SER A 222 22.43 20.46 -7.35
C SER A 222 22.65 21.86 -7.91
N THR A 223 23.09 22.78 -7.08
CA THR A 223 23.51 24.13 -7.52
C THR A 223 24.92 24.13 -8.13
N LEU A 224 25.64 23.04 -8.04
CA LEU A 224 27.01 22.85 -8.50
C LEU A 224 27.12 21.57 -9.33
N ASP A 225 28.07 21.55 -10.29
CA ASP A 225 28.54 20.32 -10.90
C ASP A 225 29.20 19.46 -9.84
N ARG A 226 28.71 18.24 -9.64
CA ARG A 226 29.27 17.28 -8.69
C ARG A 226 28.82 15.85 -8.93
N ASP A 227 29.62 14.93 -8.42
CA ASP A 227 29.24 13.53 -8.34
C ASP A 227 28.49 13.26 -7.02
N VAL A 228 27.37 12.57 -7.12
CA VAL A 228 26.56 12.14 -6.00
C VAL A 228 26.42 10.63 -6.06
N THR A 229 26.87 9.94 -5.02
CA THR A 229 26.71 8.50 -4.87
C THR A 229 25.53 8.22 -3.94
N LEU A 230 24.55 7.50 -4.45
CA LEU A 230 23.44 6.99 -3.69
C LEU A 230 23.69 5.52 -3.33
N THR A 231 23.35 5.16 -2.11
CA THR A 231 23.35 3.77 -1.65
C THR A 231 22.02 3.48 -0.98
N THR A 232 21.38 2.38 -1.38
CA THR A 232 20.10 1.96 -0.82
C THR A 232 20.18 0.51 -0.36
N ALA A 233 19.51 0.22 0.76
CA ALA A 233 19.50 -1.08 1.38
C ALA A 233 18.10 -1.43 1.91
N SER A 234 17.73 -2.69 1.80
CA SER A 234 16.48 -3.22 2.32
C SER A 234 16.74 -4.42 3.23
N PRO A 235 16.14 -4.47 4.43
CA PRO A 235 16.20 -5.66 5.27
C PRO A 235 15.39 -6.85 4.72
N PHE A 236 14.59 -6.62 3.68
CA PHE A 236 13.81 -7.66 3.00
C PHE A 236 14.58 -8.35 1.88
N ALA A 237 15.54 -7.67 1.25
CA ALA A 237 16.27 -8.15 0.08
C ALA A 237 17.73 -7.71 0.18
N ALA A 238 18.59 -8.60 0.65
CA ALA A 238 20.02 -8.36 0.85
C ALA A 238 20.90 -9.43 0.21
N GLU A 239 20.33 -10.34 -0.57
CA GLU A 239 21.02 -11.45 -1.22
C GLU A 239 21.27 -11.11 -2.69
N GLY A 240 22.54 -11.10 -3.09
CA GLY A 240 22.97 -10.85 -4.48
C GLY A 240 24.48 -10.77 -4.58
N ALA A 241 25.02 -11.21 -5.71
CA ALA A 241 26.44 -11.12 -5.98
C ALA A 241 26.84 -9.66 -6.30
N ASP A 242 28.04 -9.26 -5.91
CA ASP A 242 28.58 -7.96 -6.29
C ASP A 242 28.60 -7.81 -7.83
N GLY A 243 28.16 -6.65 -8.31
CA GLY A 243 28.00 -6.35 -9.73
C GLY A 243 26.64 -6.77 -10.32
N ALA A 244 25.81 -7.52 -9.60
CA ALA A 244 24.43 -7.76 -10.02
C ALA A 244 23.63 -6.45 -9.98
N THR A 245 22.45 -6.44 -10.64
CA THR A 245 21.58 -5.26 -10.73
C THR A 245 20.36 -5.37 -9.82
N GLU A 246 20.20 -6.47 -9.11
CA GLU A 246 19.07 -6.75 -8.25
C GLU A 246 19.50 -7.50 -7.00
N LEU A 247 18.88 -7.17 -5.87
CA LEU A 247 18.92 -7.94 -4.64
C LEU A 247 17.62 -8.72 -4.46
N THR A 248 17.72 -9.89 -3.88
CA THR A 248 16.58 -10.75 -3.55
C THR A 248 16.58 -11.10 -2.07
N GLY A 249 15.50 -11.68 -1.62
CA GLY A 249 15.37 -12.15 -0.26
C GLY A 249 14.27 -13.20 -0.12
N ARG A 250 14.14 -13.70 1.09
CA ARG A 250 13.08 -14.61 1.49
C ARG A 250 12.62 -14.28 2.90
N VAL A 251 11.34 -14.05 3.08
CA VAL A 251 10.76 -13.71 4.37
C VAL A 251 9.51 -14.55 4.63
N ASN A 252 9.50 -15.23 5.77
CA ASN A 252 8.29 -15.89 6.25
C ASN A 252 7.44 -14.88 7.01
N VAL A 253 6.18 -14.77 6.66
CA VAL A 253 5.23 -13.84 7.26
C VAL A 253 4.10 -14.57 7.96
N LYS A 254 3.53 -13.92 8.97
CA LYS A 254 2.36 -14.43 9.71
C LYS A 254 2.55 -15.86 10.22
N ASN A 255 3.59 -16.10 11.01
CA ASN A 255 3.87 -17.43 11.57
C ASN A 255 3.95 -18.56 10.50
N ASN A 256 4.58 -18.26 9.39
CA ASN A 256 4.73 -19.13 8.22
C ASN A 256 3.42 -19.39 7.44
N LEU A 257 2.42 -18.52 7.56
CA LEU A 257 1.24 -18.57 6.70
C LEU A 257 1.64 -18.51 5.23
N THR A 258 2.55 -17.58 4.92
CA THR A 258 3.09 -17.45 3.56
C THR A 258 4.57 -17.07 3.60
N THR A 259 5.25 -17.30 2.49
CA THR A 259 6.62 -16.84 2.25
C THR A 259 6.60 -15.85 1.11
N ILE A 260 7.17 -14.67 1.34
CA ILE A 260 7.42 -13.69 0.28
C ILE A 260 8.86 -13.77 -0.19
N TYR A 261 9.06 -13.45 -1.46
CA TYR A 261 10.34 -13.41 -2.14
C TYR A 261 10.60 -11.99 -2.64
N PRO A 262 11.08 -11.11 -1.76
CA PRO A 262 11.31 -9.72 -2.12
C PRO A 262 12.33 -9.57 -3.25
N ARG A 263 12.09 -8.58 -4.11
CA ARG A 263 13.00 -8.14 -5.16
C ARG A 263 13.27 -6.66 -4.98
N PHE A 264 14.52 -6.27 -5.08
CA PHE A 264 14.94 -4.91 -4.82
C PHE A 264 15.91 -4.43 -5.90
N SER A 265 15.53 -3.38 -6.60
CA SER A 265 16.31 -2.80 -7.70
C SER A 265 16.14 -1.29 -7.78
N ALA A 266 17.02 -0.64 -8.50
CA ALA A 266 16.95 0.79 -8.78
C ALA A 266 17.50 1.07 -10.18
N ASN A 267 17.04 2.16 -10.77
CA ASN A 267 17.54 2.63 -12.07
C ASN A 267 17.51 4.15 -12.18
N ASN A 268 18.39 4.65 -12.99
CA ASN A 268 18.54 6.07 -13.28
C ASN A 268 17.63 6.50 -14.43
N GLN A 269 17.45 7.80 -14.60
CA GLN A 269 16.63 8.38 -15.66
C GLN A 269 17.07 7.97 -17.07
N ASP A 270 18.37 7.72 -17.28
CA ASP A 270 18.93 7.24 -18.54
C ASP A 270 18.69 5.73 -18.77
N GLY A 271 17.99 5.06 -17.86
CA GLY A 271 17.68 3.64 -17.89
C GLY A 271 18.83 2.74 -17.42
N SER A 272 19.98 3.30 -17.00
CA SER A 272 21.05 2.51 -16.40
C SER A 272 20.63 1.98 -15.04
N ASN A 273 21.05 0.75 -14.75
CA ASN A 273 20.79 0.10 -13.47
C ASN A 273 21.88 0.46 -12.46
N TRP A 274 21.49 0.38 -11.21
CA TRP A 274 22.42 0.37 -10.10
C TRP A 274 23.09 -1.01 -10.00
N ILE A 275 24.19 -1.08 -9.30
CA ILE A 275 24.90 -2.33 -9.05
C ILE A 275 24.90 -2.71 -7.57
N VAL A 276 24.91 -4.01 -7.32
CA VAL A 276 25.07 -4.57 -6.00
C VAL A 276 26.53 -4.46 -5.56
N SER A 277 26.73 -3.98 -4.35
CA SER A 277 28.02 -3.97 -3.65
C SER A 277 27.79 -4.17 -2.15
N GLY A 278 28.35 -5.23 -1.59
CA GLY A 278 28.23 -5.55 -0.17
C GLY A 278 26.77 -5.69 0.31
N GLY A 279 25.90 -6.31 -0.47
CA GLY A 279 24.48 -6.50 -0.14
C GLY A 279 23.63 -5.25 -0.21
N LYS A 280 24.10 -4.21 -0.86
CA LYS A 280 23.38 -2.94 -1.09
C LYS A 280 23.41 -2.59 -2.56
N LEU A 281 22.49 -1.75 -2.99
CA LEU A 281 22.50 -1.16 -4.33
C LEU A 281 23.18 0.22 -4.28
N THR A 282 24.04 0.51 -5.23
CA THR A 282 24.75 1.78 -5.32
C THR A 282 24.84 2.29 -6.75
N SER A 283 24.84 3.60 -6.91
CA SER A 283 25.05 4.30 -8.18
C SER A 283 25.65 5.66 -7.93
N THR A 284 26.56 6.09 -8.81
CA THR A 284 27.10 7.45 -8.81
C THR A 284 26.55 8.20 -10.02
N LEU A 285 25.96 9.36 -9.76
CA LEU A 285 25.42 10.26 -10.77
C LEU A 285 26.28 11.52 -10.84
N SER A 286 26.62 11.94 -12.05
CA SER A 286 27.28 13.22 -12.28
C SER A 286 26.22 14.29 -12.52
N LEU A 287 25.86 15.01 -11.46
CA LEU A 287 24.89 16.10 -11.53
C LEU A 287 25.51 17.34 -12.14
N LYS A 288 24.80 17.97 -13.05
CA LYS A 288 25.08 19.29 -13.57
C LYS A 288 24.31 20.35 -12.80
N ALA A 289 24.91 21.52 -12.65
CA ALA A 289 24.32 22.62 -11.92
C ALA A 289 22.92 22.98 -12.47
N ASN A 290 21.92 22.92 -11.61
CA ASN A 290 20.52 23.22 -11.91
C ASN A 290 19.85 22.33 -12.98
N GLU A 291 20.44 21.16 -13.26
CA GLU A 291 19.84 20.14 -14.13
C GLU A 291 19.34 18.97 -13.25
N PRO A 292 18.02 18.85 -13.01
CA PRO A 292 17.50 17.79 -12.18
C PRO A 292 17.63 16.42 -12.85
N GLN A 293 17.96 15.40 -12.06
CA GLN A 293 17.97 14.01 -12.47
C GLN A 293 17.10 13.18 -11.53
N THR A 294 16.35 12.24 -12.10
CA THR A 294 15.45 11.36 -11.35
C THR A 294 15.97 9.94 -11.33
N VAL A 295 15.94 9.34 -10.15
CA VAL A 295 16.20 7.91 -9.97
C VAL A 295 14.95 7.26 -9.38
N LYS A 296 14.71 6.00 -9.72
CA LYS A 296 13.63 5.19 -9.16
C LYS A 296 14.22 4.04 -8.36
N ILE A 297 13.74 3.88 -7.14
CA ILE A 297 14.07 2.75 -6.26
C ILE A 297 12.80 1.98 -6.00
N GLN A 298 12.82 0.65 -6.11
CA GLN A 298 11.66 -0.18 -5.93
C GLN A 298 11.96 -1.44 -5.13
N LEU A 299 11.06 -1.76 -4.21
CA LEU A 299 11.03 -2.99 -3.44
C LEU A 299 9.71 -3.70 -3.74
N GLY A 300 9.76 -4.81 -4.42
CA GLY A 300 8.60 -5.64 -4.68
C GLY A 300 8.49 -6.74 -3.62
N LEU A 301 7.35 -6.78 -2.93
CA LEU A 301 7.03 -7.82 -1.95
C LEU A 301 6.10 -8.84 -2.61
N ILE A 302 6.69 -9.82 -3.31
CA ILE A 302 5.94 -10.86 -3.99
C ILE A 302 5.85 -12.12 -3.13
N ALA A 303 4.65 -12.66 -2.98
CA ALA A 303 4.42 -14.01 -2.47
C ALA A 303 4.40 -15.02 -3.63
N ASN A 304 4.24 -16.31 -3.32
CA ASN A 304 3.81 -17.31 -4.29
C ASN A 304 2.35 -17.07 -4.65
N GLU A 305 2.11 -15.94 -5.27
CA GLU A 305 0.77 -15.52 -5.63
C GLU A 305 0.19 -16.36 -6.75
N LEU A 306 -1.09 -16.19 -7.00
CA LEU A 306 -1.74 -16.88 -8.11
C LEU A 306 -1.02 -16.55 -9.43
N PRO A 307 -0.99 -17.47 -10.40
CA PRO A 307 -0.23 -17.30 -11.64
C PRO A 307 -0.48 -15.97 -12.36
N ASP A 308 -1.73 -15.49 -12.36
CA ASP A 308 -2.07 -14.22 -13.00
C ASP A 308 -1.57 -13.01 -12.20
N SER A 309 -1.65 -13.06 -10.87
CA SER A 309 -1.05 -12.04 -9.99
C SER A 309 0.46 -11.97 -10.17
N THR A 310 1.13 -13.10 -10.31
CA THR A 310 2.58 -13.16 -10.55
C THR A 310 2.95 -12.52 -11.87
N LYS A 311 2.21 -12.78 -12.94
CA LYS A 311 2.43 -12.15 -14.26
C LYS A 311 2.24 -10.63 -14.19
N GLU A 312 1.18 -10.17 -13.54
CA GLU A 312 0.94 -8.75 -13.36
C GLU A 312 2.04 -8.10 -12.53
N TYR A 313 2.47 -8.74 -11.46
CA TYR A 313 3.61 -8.28 -10.67
C TYR A 313 4.87 -8.15 -11.52
N GLU A 314 5.23 -9.17 -12.28
CA GLU A 314 6.42 -9.16 -13.15
C GLU A 314 6.35 -8.03 -14.18
N ALA A 315 5.20 -7.83 -14.82
CA ALA A 315 5.01 -6.75 -15.77
C ALA A 315 5.22 -5.38 -15.10
N ARG A 316 4.61 -5.15 -13.96
CA ARG A 316 4.75 -3.89 -13.21
C ARG A 316 6.13 -3.69 -12.62
N TYR A 317 6.77 -4.72 -12.12
CA TYR A 317 8.11 -4.63 -11.56
C TYR A 317 9.18 -4.40 -12.62
N THR A 318 9.10 -5.07 -13.76
CA THR A 318 10.16 -5.07 -14.79
C THR A 318 9.82 -4.30 -16.06
N GLY A 319 8.55 -4.13 -16.38
CA GLY A 319 8.06 -3.49 -17.60
C GLY A 319 7.88 -1.98 -17.45
N ASP A 320 6.62 -1.58 -17.29
CA ASP A 320 6.18 -0.17 -17.27
C ASP A 320 6.77 0.63 -16.11
N PHE A 321 7.26 -0.05 -15.07
CA PHE A 321 7.87 0.58 -13.91
C PHE A 321 9.38 0.91 -14.05
N LYS A 322 9.97 0.73 -15.22
CA LYS A 322 11.35 1.20 -15.48
C LYS A 322 11.43 2.71 -15.47
N ASP A 323 10.50 3.37 -16.13
CA ASP A 323 10.40 4.82 -16.18
C ASP A 323 9.70 5.34 -14.91
N ALA A 324 10.33 6.31 -14.24
CA ALA A 324 9.81 6.86 -12.99
C ALA A 324 8.47 7.60 -13.19
N ALA A 325 8.35 8.34 -14.28
CA ALA A 325 7.14 9.10 -14.60
C ALA A 325 5.99 8.18 -15.01
N ALA A 326 6.26 7.18 -15.84
CA ALA A 326 5.27 6.18 -16.23
C ALA A 326 4.79 5.36 -15.02
N SER A 327 5.70 4.93 -14.17
CA SER A 327 5.41 4.21 -12.94
C SER A 327 4.51 5.02 -12.00
N TYR A 328 4.84 6.28 -11.78
CA TYR A 328 4.02 7.17 -10.95
C TYR A 328 2.62 7.35 -11.54
N LYS A 329 2.54 7.71 -12.82
CA LYS A 329 1.26 7.91 -13.53
C LYS A 329 0.39 6.67 -13.46
N ASP A 330 0.93 5.49 -13.74
CA ASP A 330 0.20 4.24 -13.69
C ASP A 330 -0.33 3.95 -12.27
N SER A 331 0.49 4.15 -11.25
CA SER A 331 0.10 3.88 -9.87
C SER A 331 -1.03 4.80 -9.41
N VAL A 332 -0.90 6.13 -9.59
CA VAL A 332 -1.92 7.07 -9.13
C VAL A 332 -3.21 6.95 -9.94
N THR A 333 -3.14 6.69 -11.24
CA THR A 333 -4.34 6.47 -12.07
C THR A 333 -5.05 5.18 -11.69
N THR A 334 -4.34 4.08 -11.52
CA THR A 334 -4.91 2.80 -11.08
C THR A 334 -5.59 2.92 -9.73
N TYR A 335 -4.93 3.57 -8.77
CA TYR A 335 -5.50 3.81 -7.44
C TYR A 335 -6.77 4.64 -7.49
N ASN A 336 -6.75 5.76 -8.21
CA ASN A 336 -7.89 6.67 -8.30
C ASN A 336 -9.03 6.11 -9.18
N LYS A 337 -8.71 5.30 -10.19
CA LYS A 337 -9.70 4.56 -10.97
C LYS A 337 -10.56 3.65 -10.09
N TRP A 338 -9.94 2.98 -9.13
CA TRP A 338 -10.68 2.17 -8.16
C TRP A 338 -11.77 2.99 -7.44
N TRP A 339 -11.45 4.22 -7.03
CA TRP A 339 -12.40 5.09 -6.36
C TRP A 339 -13.54 5.51 -7.29
N VAL A 340 -13.23 5.85 -8.52
CA VAL A 340 -14.24 6.18 -9.54
C VAL A 340 -15.18 5.00 -9.79
N ASP A 341 -14.64 3.79 -9.84
CA ASP A 341 -15.40 2.58 -10.10
C ASP A 341 -16.27 2.15 -8.91
N ASN A 342 -15.85 2.45 -7.69
CA ASN A 342 -16.45 1.86 -6.49
C ASN A 342 -17.14 2.87 -5.57
N ALA A 343 -16.58 4.05 -5.36
CA ALA A 343 -17.12 5.00 -4.40
C ALA A 343 -18.32 5.77 -4.97
N PRO A 344 -19.37 6.02 -4.17
CA PRO A 344 -20.38 7.00 -4.54
C PRO A 344 -19.79 8.41 -4.52
N TYR A 345 -20.36 9.29 -5.32
CA TYR A 345 -20.06 10.72 -5.25
C TYR A 345 -20.90 11.37 -4.14
N VAL A 346 -20.24 12.14 -3.31
CA VAL A 346 -20.86 12.92 -2.23
C VAL A 346 -20.44 14.38 -2.42
N ASP A 347 -21.42 15.24 -2.45
CA ASP A 347 -21.24 16.68 -2.58
C ASP A 347 -22.37 17.36 -1.78
N THR A 348 -22.05 17.81 -0.58
CA THR A 348 -22.97 18.49 0.30
C THR A 348 -22.55 19.95 0.47
N PRO A 349 -23.43 20.83 0.94
CA PRO A 349 -23.05 22.22 1.24
C PRO A 349 -22.01 22.38 2.36
N GLU A 350 -21.61 21.28 3.01
CA GLU A 350 -20.69 21.28 4.15
C GLU A 350 -19.49 20.36 3.88
N ASP A 351 -18.38 20.95 3.48
CA ASP A 351 -17.13 20.25 3.11
C ASP A 351 -16.63 19.27 4.19
N ASN A 352 -16.87 19.55 5.47
CA ASN A 352 -16.46 18.67 6.55
C ASN A 352 -17.26 17.35 6.57
N ILE A 353 -18.51 17.37 6.12
CA ILE A 353 -19.34 16.17 5.99
C ILE A 353 -18.76 15.31 4.86
N ASP A 354 -18.51 15.93 3.71
CA ASP A 354 -17.97 15.22 2.54
C ASP A 354 -16.61 14.59 2.88
N LYS A 355 -15.74 15.38 3.48
CA LYS A 355 -14.43 14.90 3.92
C LYS A 355 -14.54 13.77 4.92
N THR A 356 -15.44 13.84 5.89
CA THR A 356 -15.63 12.80 6.90
C THR A 356 -16.12 11.50 6.29
N VAL A 357 -17.09 11.56 5.38
CA VAL A 357 -17.64 10.38 4.70
C VAL A 357 -16.57 9.71 3.84
N VAL A 358 -15.88 10.49 3.02
CA VAL A 358 -14.81 9.99 2.16
C VAL A 358 -13.64 9.41 2.98
N TYR A 359 -13.30 10.05 4.10
CA TYR A 359 -12.27 9.57 5.01
C TYR A 359 -12.63 8.20 5.62
N ARG A 360 -13.88 7.97 6.02
CA ARG A 360 -14.34 6.68 6.51
C ARG A 360 -14.22 5.59 5.45
N TRP A 361 -14.61 5.87 4.22
CA TRP A 361 -14.43 4.95 3.11
C TRP A 361 -12.95 4.66 2.82
N TRP A 362 -12.11 5.70 2.88
CA TRP A 362 -10.67 5.53 2.72
C TRP A 362 -10.07 4.64 3.81
N LEU A 363 -10.44 4.86 5.07
CA LEU A 363 -10.00 3.98 6.18
C LEU A 363 -10.48 2.54 5.99
N SER A 364 -11.73 2.35 5.58
CA SER A 364 -12.26 1.01 5.29
C SER A 364 -11.47 0.32 4.19
N ARG A 365 -11.15 1.03 3.11
CA ARG A 365 -10.31 0.50 2.05
C ARG A 365 -8.87 0.26 2.51
N PHE A 366 -8.30 1.17 3.29
CA PHE A 366 -6.94 1.01 3.82
C PHE A 366 -6.83 -0.24 4.69
N ASN A 367 -7.85 -0.53 5.49
CA ASN A 367 -7.91 -1.70 6.34
C ASN A 367 -8.47 -2.95 5.64
N MET A 368 -8.68 -2.89 4.35
CA MET A 368 -9.13 -4.03 3.57
C MET A 368 -7.93 -4.83 3.06
N LEU A 369 -7.89 -6.08 3.45
CA LEU A 369 -6.89 -7.03 3.03
C LEU A 369 -7.42 -7.84 1.85
N ASP A 370 -6.66 -7.96 0.80
CA ASP A 370 -6.94 -8.96 -0.23
C ASP A 370 -6.44 -10.30 0.28
N ALA A 371 -7.38 -11.10 0.75
CA ALA A 371 -7.09 -12.38 1.38
C ALA A 371 -6.69 -13.49 0.39
N ASN A 372 -6.75 -13.21 -0.90
CA ASN A 372 -6.36 -14.15 -1.95
C ASN A 372 -4.83 -14.24 -2.07
N ILE A 373 -4.22 -14.88 -1.10
CA ILE A 373 -2.78 -15.16 -1.06
C ILE A 373 -2.53 -16.65 -0.82
N PRO A 374 -1.36 -17.19 -1.20
CA PRO A 374 -1.01 -18.56 -0.95
C PRO A 374 -1.09 -18.95 0.53
N GLY A 375 -1.63 -20.11 0.80
CA GLY A 375 -1.83 -20.62 2.17
C GLY A 375 -3.14 -20.18 2.82
N ASN A 376 -3.91 -19.30 2.18
CA ASN A 376 -5.23 -18.91 2.62
C ASN A 376 -6.32 -19.49 1.71
N THR A 377 -7.35 -20.06 2.31
CA THR A 377 -8.51 -20.61 1.58
C THR A 377 -9.56 -19.55 1.27
N PHE A 378 -9.57 -18.47 2.02
CA PHE A 378 -10.48 -17.35 1.82
C PHE A 378 -9.91 -16.36 0.81
N GLN A 379 -10.65 -16.08 -0.25
CA GLN A 379 -10.15 -15.33 -1.42
C GLN A 379 -10.80 -13.97 -1.65
N TYR A 380 -11.70 -13.54 -0.75
CA TYR A 380 -12.36 -12.25 -0.89
C TYR A 380 -11.61 -11.13 -0.17
N PRO A 381 -11.73 -9.89 -0.64
CA PRO A 381 -11.33 -8.74 0.15
C PRO A 381 -12.08 -8.75 1.48
N THR A 382 -11.37 -8.57 2.57
CA THR A 382 -11.96 -8.52 3.91
C THR A 382 -11.39 -7.38 4.72
N SER A 383 -12.25 -6.69 5.46
CA SER A 383 -11.81 -5.63 6.37
C SER A 383 -11.20 -6.22 7.62
N ILE A 384 -10.08 -5.68 8.03
CA ILE A 384 -9.41 -5.96 9.30
C ILE A 384 -9.55 -4.75 10.23
N GLU A 385 -9.45 -4.95 11.54
CA GLU A 385 -9.74 -3.88 12.50
C GLU A 385 -8.73 -2.73 12.46
N GLY A 386 -7.49 -3.00 12.15
CA GLY A 386 -6.50 -1.94 12.02
C GLY A 386 -5.07 -2.42 11.97
N VAL A 387 -4.20 -1.50 11.56
CA VAL A 387 -2.80 -1.80 11.29
C VAL A 387 -1.92 -1.84 12.56
N LEU A 388 -2.35 -1.25 13.66
CA LEU A 388 -1.52 -1.07 14.85
C LEU A 388 -1.92 -1.93 16.04
N GLY A 389 -2.40 -3.12 15.84
CA GLY A 389 -2.71 -3.99 16.94
C GLY A 389 -3.54 -5.22 16.59
N TYR A 390 -4.52 -5.06 15.76
CA TYR A 390 -5.46 -6.12 15.41
C TYR A 390 -5.50 -6.33 13.90
N ASN A 391 -4.46 -6.90 13.33
CA ASN A 391 -4.43 -7.29 11.93
C ASN A 391 -5.34 -8.49 11.62
N ASN A 392 -6.51 -8.50 12.25
CA ASN A 392 -7.50 -9.54 12.11
C ASN A 392 -8.88 -8.94 11.90
N GLN A 393 -9.75 -9.73 11.33
CA GLN A 393 -11.17 -9.44 11.35
C GLN A 393 -11.70 -9.68 12.77
N ILE A 394 -12.44 -8.71 13.28
CA ILE A 394 -13.06 -8.75 14.62
C ILE A 394 -14.56 -8.63 14.46
N VAL A 395 -15.30 -9.53 15.08
CA VAL A 395 -16.77 -9.59 14.99
C VAL A 395 -17.41 -8.26 15.34
N LEU A 396 -16.95 -7.63 16.42
CA LEU A 396 -17.53 -6.38 16.92
C LEU A 396 -17.48 -5.24 15.89
N THR A 397 -16.34 -5.09 15.19
CA THR A 397 -16.13 -3.98 14.26
C THR A 397 -16.52 -4.31 12.83
N SER A 398 -16.65 -5.57 12.48
CA SER A 398 -16.98 -6.00 11.11
C SER A 398 -18.33 -5.46 10.64
N GLY A 399 -19.31 -5.36 11.52
CA GLY A 399 -20.60 -4.74 11.20
C GLY A 399 -20.46 -3.27 10.79
N MET A 400 -19.54 -2.53 11.43
CA MET A 400 -19.27 -1.13 11.09
C MET A 400 -18.60 -1.03 9.71
N PHE A 401 -17.63 -1.88 9.42
CA PHE A 401 -16.99 -1.92 8.09
C PHE A 401 -18.00 -2.26 6.99
N MET A 402 -18.88 -3.22 7.22
CA MET A 402 -19.95 -3.54 6.26
C MET A 402 -20.90 -2.35 6.04
N MET A 403 -21.20 -1.59 7.09
CA MET A 403 -22.04 -0.39 6.98
C MET A 403 -21.39 0.71 6.16
N ASP A 404 -20.06 0.84 6.16
CA ASP A 404 -19.33 1.79 5.35
C ASP A 404 -19.15 1.27 3.90
N THR A 405 -18.76 0.02 3.75
CA THR A 405 -18.42 -0.55 2.43
C THR A 405 -19.64 -0.98 1.60
N LYS A 406 -20.83 -1.12 2.20
CA LYS A 406 -22.07 -1.42 1.46
C LYS A 406 -22.44 -0.37 0.40
N TRP A 407 -21.90 0.84 0.52
CA TRP A 407 -22.11 1.91 -0.44
C TRP A 407 -21.21 1.81 -1.67
N PHE A 408 -20.18 0.96 -1.63
CA PHE A 408 -19.36 0.71 -2.80
C PHE A 408 -20.17 -0.03 -3.87
N ARG A 409 -19.91 0.29 -5.12
CA ARG A 409 -20.62 -0.34 -6.24
C ARG A 409 -20.30 -1.81 -6.40
N ASN A 410 -19.03 -2.21 -6.11
CA ASN A 410 -18.70 -3.61 -6.04
C ASN A 410 -19.06 -4.14 -4.63
N PRO A 411 -20.09 -4.99 -4.53
CA PRO A 411 -20.55 -5.53 -3.26
C PRO A 411 -19.56 -6.50 -2.61
N GLU A 412 -18.58 -6.97 -3.35
CA GLU A 412 -17.57 -7.92 -2.88
C GLU A 412 -16.84 -7.40 -1.64
N TYR A 413 -16.63 -6.09 -1.53
CA TYR A 413 -15.95 -5.48 -0.40
C TYR A 413 -16.74 -5.58 0.90
N SER A 414 -18.04 -5.39 0.87
CA SER A 414 -18.90 -5.57 2.04
C SER A 414 -19.16 -7.05 2.31
N TYR A 415 -19.46 -7.77 1.25
CA TYR A 415 -19.86 -9.17 1.30
C TYR A 415 -18.71 -10.08 1.73
N GLY A 416 -17.49 -9.81 1.26
CA GLY A 416 -16.29 -10.53 1.67
C GLY A 416 -16.04 -10.46 3.17
N THR A 417 -16.26 -9.30 3.78
CA THR A 417 -16.16 -9.13 5.23
C THR A 417 -17.21 -9.98 5.96
N TRP A 418 -18.44 -10.03 5.47
CA TRP A 418 -19.49 -10.87 6.04
C TRP A 418 -19.19 -12.36 5.88
N LEU A 419 -18.78 -12.78 4.70
CA LEU A 419 -18.43 -14.19 4.45
C LEU A 419 -17.27 -14.66 5.34
N CYS A 420 -16.26 -13.82 5.55
CA CYS A 420 -15.15 -14.14 6.43
C CYS A 420 -15.62 -14.43 7.86
N LEU A 421 -16.58 -13.65 8.38
CA LEU A 421 -17.19 -13.92 9.68
C LEU A 421 -17.93 -15.26 9.70
N LEU A 422 -18.68 -15.56 8.64
CA LEU A 422 -19.46 -16.80 8.56
C LEU A 422 -18.57 -18.04 8.58
N TYR A 423 -17.40 -17.96 7.93
CA TYR A 423 -16.46 -19.08 7.89
C TYR A 423 -15.51 -19.16 9.08
N THR A 424 -15.43 -18.14 9.91
CA THR A 424 -14.55 -18.13 11.09
C THR A 424 -15.31 -18.29 12.41
N SER A 425 -16.63 -18.36 12.37
CA SER A 425 -17.48 -18.46 13.57
C SER A 425 -17.80 -19.89 14.00
N ASP A 426 -17.37 -20.91 13.28
CA ASP A 426 -17.47 -22.34 13.64
C ASP A 426 -16.12 -22.87 14.28
#